data_fd1b1a3b2b7d147293d050a891849a7f
#
_entry.id   fd1b1a3b2b7d147293d050a891849a7f
#
_cell.length_a   1.000
_cell.length_b   1.000
_cell.length_c   1.000
_cell.angle_alpha   90.00
_cell.angle_beta   90.00
_cell.angle_gamma   90.00
#
_symmetry.space_group_name_H-M   'P 1'
#
loop_
_entity.id
_entity.type
_entity.pdbx_description
1 polymer ?
#
loop_
_entity_poly.entity_id
_entity_poly.type
_entity_poly.pdbx_seq_one_letter_code
_entity_poly.pdbx_strand_id
1 'polypeptide(L)'
;MSGEGVSGLLGSGAIVRLLGVRAFEPEAVARAVDGARGLLPEPAQRALAESGLEGLAEAVLLERQFGAHHFAPSPSRRLYYHVRPFLPAKARALLRRGVVSRTVPSDSLHWPIEDRFVSFAERVRAVLEESCSMRTLPWWPSGHSFAVVLTHDVEGPFGLAHLMDVLTVEREAGFRSSVSFVGDAYDVPDSLLRELRAEGFEIALHGWRHDGRDFSSGSLFNQRLPRMNQRLREWQALGFRSPMTHRNPVWMQDLDVTWDSSFFDTDPYEPIPGGVMSVWPYMMGRFAELPYTLPQDHTLIETLGETSPRLWLEKLDFLAAHHGMALVNVHPDYVCRNGRLSMYEEFLEEVTHRAGYWHALPRDVASWTLERWGS
;
A
#
# COMPACT_ATOMS: atom_id res chain seq x y z
N MET A 1 7.41 6.76 22.71
CA MET A 1 7.52 8.07 22.01
C MET A 1 6.14 8.67 21.99
N SER A 2 6.00 9.89 22.50
CA SER A 2 4.76 10.64 22.63
C SER A 2 4.10 10.84 21.27
N GLY A 3 2.77 10.90 21.24
CA GLY A 3 1.96 11.07 20.01
C GLY A 3 2.15 12.37 19.23
N GLU A 4 3.11 13.19 19.61
CA GLU A 4 3.39 14.51 19.02
C GLU A 4 4.04 14.49 17.63
N GLY A 5 4.67 13.37 17.21
CA GLY A 5 5.35 13.31 15.92
C GLY A 5 4.46 12.93 14.73
N VAL A 6 3.21 12.53 14.95
CA VAL A 6 2.30 12.06 13.89
C VAL A 6 1.31 13.16 13.49
N SER A 7 0.96 14.04 14.44
CA SER A 7 0.09 15.18 14.17
C SER A 7 0.75 16.11 13.14
N GLY A 8 0.07 16.30 12.01
CA GLY A 8 0.55 17.15 10.92
C GLY A 8 1.13 16.41 9.70
N LEU A 9 1.36 15.08 9.76
CA LEU A 9 1.87 14.33 8.59
C LEU A 9 0.92 14.39 7.39
N LEU A 10 -0.37 14.47 7.62
CA LEU A 10 -1.37 14.56 6.56
C LEU A 10 -1.66 16.00 6.11
N GLY A 11 -1.24 16.99 6.91
CA GLY A 11 -1.62 18.38 6.71
C GLY A 11 -3.10 18.65 7.01
N SER A 12 -3.47 19.92 7.11
CA SER A 12 -4.86 20.30 7.32
C SER A 12 -5.73 19.94 6.11
N GLY A 13 -6.94 19.47 6.36
CA GLY A 13 -7.90 19.17 5.31
C GLY A 13 -7.60 17.93 4.47
N ALA A 14 -6.84 16.95 4.99
CA ALA A 14 -6.45 15.74 4.27
C ALA A 14 -7.63 14.99 3.63
N ILE A 15 -8.75 14.83 4.35
CA ILE A 15 -9.96 14.18 3.80
C ILE A 15 -10.52 14.98 2.61
N VAL A 16 -10.60 16.29 2.73
CA VAL A 16 -11.14 17.16 1.67
C VAL A 16 -10.25 17.09 0.41
N ARG A 17 -8.93 17.08 0.59
CA ARG A 17 -7.96 16.91 -0.50
C ARG A 17 -8.05 15.52 -1.14
N LEU A 18 -8.20 14.47 -0.34
CA LEU A 18 -8.42 13.11 -0.83
C LEU A 18 -9.67 13.04 -1.72
N LEU A 19 -10.74 13.73 -1.32
CA LEU A 19 -11.96 13.83 -2.12
C LEU A 19 -11.81 14.72 -3.37
N GLY A 20 -10.70 15.43 -3.52
CA GLY A 20 -10.45 16.33 -4.65
C GLY A 20 -11.27 17.62 -4.62
N VAL A 21 -11.73 18.04 -3.45
CA VAL A 21 -12.51 19.26 -3.27
C VAL A 21 -11.56 20.45 -3.15
N ARG A 22 -11.64 21.42 -4.07
CA ARG A 22 -10.69 22.56 -4.14
C ARG A 22 -11.11 23.80 -3.38
N ALA A 23 -12.37 24.16 -3.50
CA ALA A 23 -12.95 25.28 -2.78
C ALA A 23 -14.15 24.78 -2.02
N PHE A 24 -14.22 25.02 -0.73
CA PHE A 24 -15.31 24.51 0.07
C PHE A 24 -15.80 25.56 1.08
N GLU A 25 -17.09 25.55 1.29
CA GLU A 25 -17.71 26.21 2.42
C GLU A 25 -17.64 25.25 3.60
N PRO A 26 -17.01 25.61 4.72
CA PRO A 26 -16.86 24.73 5.88
C PRO A 26 -18.17 24.11 6.35
N GLU A 27 -19.26 24.90 6.31
CA GLU A 27 -20.61 24.43 6.70
C GLU A 27 -21.18 23.37 5.74
N ALA A 28 -20.89 23.48 4.44
CA ALA A 28 -21.35 22.49 3.45
C ALA A 28 -20.62 21.16 3.67
N VAL A 29 -19.31 21.21 3.89
CA VAL A 29 -18.52 20.03 4.23
C VAL A 29 -19.01 19.40 5.53
N ALA A 30 -19.24 20.19 6.57
CA ALA A 30 -19.75 19.68 7.85
C ALA A 30 -21.09 18.96 7.70
N ARG A 31 -22.04 19.53 6.93
CA ARG A 31 -23.34 18.90 6.67
C ARG A 31 -23.19 17.59 5.88
N ALA A 32 -22.34 17.57 4.84
CA ALA A 32 -22.10 16.39 4.04
C ALA A 32 -21.48 15.24 4.87
N VAL A 33 -20.51 15.58 5.71
CA VAL A 33 -19.83 14.66 6.62
C VAL A 33 -20.80 14.10 7.67
N ASP A 34 -21.63 14.97 8.31
CA ASP A 34 -22.60 14.53 9.30
C ASP A 34 -23.64 13.56 8.70
N GLY A 35 -24.10 13.85 7.48
CA GLY A 35 -25.03 12.98 6.77
C GLY A 35 -24.45 11.62 6.34
N ALA A 36 -23.11 11.50 6.25
CA ALA A 36 -22.42 10.28 5.85
C ALA A 36 -21.76 9.51 7.01
N ARG A 37 -21.59 10.13 8.18
CA ARG A 37 -20.80 9.57 9.30
C ARG A 37 -21.20 8.15 9.71
N GLY A 38 -22.48 7.80 9.58
CA GLY A 38 -22.99 6.47 9.91
C GLY A 38 -22.45 5.32 9.05
N LEU A 39 -21.80 5.65 7.92
CA LEU A 39 -21.14 4.68 7.04
C LEU A 39 -19.78 4.23 7.58
N LEU A 40 -19.14 5.04 8.43
CA LEU A 40 -17.81 4.73 8.99
C LEU A 40 -17.90 3.65 10.08
N PRO A 41 -16.83 2.87 10.30
CA PRO A 41 -16.73 2.00 11.47
C PRO A 41 -16.66 2.81 12.76
N GLU A 42 -17.11 2.21 13.88
CA GLU A 42 -17.22 2.91 15.17
C GLU A 42 -15.96 3.66 15.61
N PRO A 43 -14.72 3.10 15.51
CA PRO A 43 -13.53 3.84 15.89
C PRO A 43 -13.30 5.12 15.06
N ALA A 44 -13.60 5.09 13.76
CA ALA A 44 -13.48 6.25 12.88
C ALA A 44 -14.59 7.28 13.16
N GLN A 45 -15.82 6.84 13.46
CA GLN A 45 -16.91 7.74 13.91
C GLN A 45 -16.53 8.48 15.20
N ARG A 46 -15.91 7.76 16.14
CA ARG A 46 -15.45 8.35 17.41
C ARG A 46 -14.37 9.40 17.17
N ALA A 47 -13.36 9.08 16.37
CA ALA A 47 -12.29 10.01 16.02
C ALA A 47 -12.84 11.27 15.31
N LEU A 48 -13.82 11.11 14.41
CA LEU A 48 -14.53 12.20 13.76
C LEU A 48 -15.28 13.08 14.79
N ALA A 49 -15.95 12.49 15.76
CA ALA A 49 -16.70 13.21 16.79
C ALA A 49 -15.79 13.98 17.76
N GLU A 50 -14.63 13.41 18.10
CA GLU A 50 -13.68 14.00 19.06
C GLU A 50 -12.81 15.10 18.46
N SER A 51 -12.36 14.92 17.21
CA SER A 51 -11.32 15.77 16.59
C SER A 51 -11.64 16.17 15.13
N GLY A 52 -12.89 16.03 14.70
CA GLY A 52 -13.31 16.43 13.37
C GLY A 52 -12.64 15.64 12.25
N LEU A 53 -12.54 16.27 11.08
CA LEU A 53 -11.94 15.63 9.88
C LEU A 53 -10.45 15.31 10.06
N GLU A 54 -9.73 16.04 10.90
CA GLU A 54 -8.33 15.76 11.19
C GLU A 54 -8.20 14.46 12.00
N GLY A 55 -9.04 14.29 13.02
CA GLY A 55 -9.10 13.05 13.78
C GLY A 55 -9.50 11.85 12.92
N LEU A 56 -10.47 12.03 12.02
CA LEU A 56 -10.84 11.00 11.05
C LEU A 56 -9.68 10.64 10.13
N ALA A 57 -8.98 11.64 9.59
CA ALA A 57 -7.82 11.41 8.72
C ALA A 57 -6.72 10.63 9.43
N GLU A 58 -6.37 11.02 10.66
CA GLU A 58 -5.38 10.28 11.46
C GLU A 58 -5.85 8.85 11.79
N ALA A 59 -7.12 8.68 12.16
CA ALA A 59 -7.67 7.37 12.50
C ALA A 59 -7.59 6.40 11.32
N VAL A 60 -7.94 6.86 10.12
CA VAL A 60 -8.02 6.04 8.91
C VAL A 60 -6.66 5.99 8.21
N LEU A 61 -6.13 7.12 7.72
CA LEU A 61 -4.96 7.17 6.85
C LEU A 61 -3.63 6.93 7.58
N LEU A 62 -3.59 7.05 8.91
CA LEU A 62 -2.42 6.72 9.74
C LEU A 62 -2.68 5.55 10.70
N GLU A 63 -3.75 4.80 10.50
CA GLU A 63 -4.09 3.61 11.29
C GLU A 63 -4.18 3.87 12.81
N ARG A 64 -4.42 5.12 13.24
CA ARG A 64 -4.52 5.47 14.66
C ARG A 64 -5.73 4.83 15.36
N GLN A 65 -6.74 4.42 14.62
CA GLN A 65 -7.88 3.64 15.12
C GLN A 65 -7.49 2.33 15.80
N PHE A 66 -6.30 1.78 15.49
CA PHE A 66 -5.78 0.55 16.10
C PHE A 66 -4.93 0.82 17.35
N GLY A 67 -4.79 2.09 17.76
CA GLY A 67 -4.10 2.51 18.97
C GLY A 67 -2.67 3.01 18.77
N ALA A 68 -2.18 3.72 19.78
CA ALA A 68 -0.89 4.44 19.72
C ALA A 68 0.35 3.53 19.51
N HIS A 69 0.24 2.25 19.81
CA HIS A 69 1.35 1.28 19.69
C HIS A 69 1.17 0.30 18.53
N HIS A 70 0.26 0.59 17.61
CA HIS A 70 -0.07 -0.29 16.48
C HIS A 70 1.16 -0.75 15.69
N PHE A 71 2.07 0.15 15.37
CA PHE A 71 3.28 -0.14 14.62
C PHE A 71 4.42 -0.74 15.47
N ALA A 72 4.25 -0.84 16.79
CA ALA A 72 5.29 -1.41 17.64
C ALA A 72 5.23 -2.95 17.59
N PRO A 73 6.32 -3.64 17.20
CA PRO A 73 6.33 -5.10 17.21
C PRO A 73 6.08 -5.63 18.63
N SER A 74 5.12 -6.55 18.77
CA SER A 74 4.87 -7.21 20.06
C SER A 74 6.11 -7.96 20.56
N PRO A 75 6.28 -8.19 21.88
CA PRO A 75 7.41 -8.95 22.42
C PRO A 75 7.55 -10.33 21.78
N SER A 76 6.45 -11.02 21.52
CA SER A 76 6.43 -12.33 20.85
C SER A 76 6.92 -12.25 19.40
N ARG A 77 6.56 -11.19 18.66
CA ARG A 77 7.11 -10.95 17.31
C ARG A 77 8.58 -10.62 17.33
N ARG A 78 9.04 -9.79 18.26
CA ARG A 78 10.49 -9.51 18.42
C ARG A 78 11.26 -10.80 18.65
N LEU A 79 10.77 -11.66 19.53
CA LEU A 79 11.38 -12.98 19.80
C LEU A 79 11.35 -13.85 18.54
N TYR A 80 10.22 -13.93 17.83
CA TYR A 80 10.11 -14.69 16.58
C TYR A 80 11.16 -14.26 15.55
N TYR A 81 11.34 -12.95 15.29
CA TYR A 81 12.33 -12.47 14.33
C TYR A 81 13.78 -12.72 14.78
N HIS A 82 14.04 -12.82 16.07
CA HIS A 82 15.34 -13.24 16.58
C HIS A 82 15.64 -14.71 16.32
N VAL A 83 14.65 -15.59 16.48
CA VAL A 83 14.83 -17.03 16.31
C VAL A 83 14.57 -17.53 14.88
N ARG A 84 13.87 -16.75 14.06
CA ARG A 84 13.50 -17.10 12.68
C ARG A 84 14.67 -17.59 11.81
N PRO A 85 15.87 -17.01 11.85
CA PRO A 85 17.00 -17.49 11.06
C PRO A 85 17.42 -18.93 11.39
N PHE A 86 17.14 -19.39 12.61
CA PHE A 86 17.49 -20.72 13.10
C PHE A 86 16.36 -21.75 12.93
N LEU A 87 15.19 -21.32 12.47
CA LEU A 87 14.03 -22.20 12.28
C LEU A 87 14.03 -22.84 10.89
N PRO A 88 13.80 -24.17 10.78
CA PRO A 88 13.57 -24.82 9.49
C PRO A 88 12.35 -24.24 8.77
N ALA A 89 12.36 -24.26 7.42
CA ALA A 89 11.29 -23.68 6.58
C ALA A 89 9.89 -24.22 6.95
N LYS A 90 9.77 -25.52 7.22
CA LYS A 90 8.50 -26.16 7.63
C LYS A 90 7.97 -25.62 8.97
N ALA A 91 8.86 -25.40 9.94
CA ALA A 91 8.48 -24.82 11.23
C ALA A 91 8.05 -23.36 11.10
N ARG A 92 8.70 -22.59 10.22
CA ARG A 92 8.33 -21.21 9.91
C ARG A 92 6.93 -21.13 9.31
N ALA A 93 6.61 -22.01 8.34
CA ALA A 93 5.28 -22.07 7.69
C ALA A 93 4.18 -22.45 8.69
N LEU A 94 4.43 -23.45 9.56
CA LEU A 94 3.46 -23.88 10.58
C LEU A 94 3.19 -22.78 11.61
N LEU A 95 4.23 -22.09 12.08
CA LEU A 95 4.09 -20.98 13.02
C LEU A 95 3.34 -19.81 12.41
N ARG A 96 3.59 -19.50 11.12
CA ARG A 96 2.85 -18.46 10.36
C ARG A 96 1.35 -18.77 10.34
N ARG A 97 0.95 -19.98 9.93
CA ARG A 97 -0.45 -20.43 9.91
C ARG A 97 -1.12 -20.36 11.29
N GLY A 98 -0.41 -20.77 12.35
CA GLY A 98 -0.94 -20.76 13.71
C GLY A 98 -1.08 -19.37 14.34
N VAL A 99 -0.28 -18.39 13.90
CA VAL A 99 -0.35 -17.00 14.38
C VAL A 99 -1.47 -16.25 13.65
N VAL A 100 -1.59 -16.43 12.35
CA VAL A 100 -2.61 -15.77 11.50
C VAL A 100 -4.03 -16.15 11.97
N SER A 101 -4.29 -17.40 12.33
CA SER A 101 -5.62 -17.83 12.77
C SER A 101 -6.08 -17.26 14.13
N ARG A 102 -5.20 -16.59 14.88
CA ARG A 102 -5.47 -16.12 16.26
C ARG A 102 -5.50 -14.59 16.42
N THR A 103 -5.18 -13.82 15.40
CA THR A 103 -4.87 -12.39 15.58
C THR A 103 -5.87 -11.42 14.97
N VAL A 104 -6.91 -11.89 14.30
CA VAL A 104 -7.93 -11.00 13.73
C VAL A 104 -9.13 -10.92 14.67
N PRO A 105 -9.38 -9.78 15.35
CA PRO A 105 -10.65 -9.55 16.03
C PRO A 105 -11.79 -9.57 15.01
N SER A 106 -12.90 -10.22 15.31
CA SER A 106 -14.07 -10.32 14.43
C SER A 106 -14.71 -8.97 14.08
N ASP A 107 -14.38 -7.92 14.82
CA ASP A 107 -14.93 -6.56 14.67
C ASP A 107 -13.95 -5.59 13.97
N SER A 108 -12.87 -6.10 13.38
CA SER A 108 -11.88 -5.34 12.63
C SER A 108 -12.37 -4.97 11.22
N LEU A 109 -11.47 -4.57 10.34
CA LEU A 109 -11.81 -4.25 8.95
C LEU A 109 -12.32 -5.47 8.19
N HIS A 110 -13.23 -5.24 7.24
CA HIS A 110 -13.67 -6.28 6.30
C HIS A 110 -12.52 -6.68 5.37
N TRP A 111 -12.53 -7.92 4.91
CA TRP A 111 -11.56 -8.44 3.96
C TRP A 111 -12.22 -9.43 2.98
N PRO A 112 -11.87 -9.45 1.69
CA PRO A 112 -10.85 -8.65 1.02
C PRO A 112 -11.26 -7.22 0.69
N ILE A 113 -12.53 -6.85 0.87
CA ILE A 113 -13.08 -5.54 0.56
C ILE A 113 -13.51 -4.84 1.84
N GLU A 114 -12.95 -3.64 2.07
CA GLU A 114 -13.34 -2.71 3.12
C GLU A 114 -13.97 -1.48 2.47
N ASP A 115 -15.28 -1.43 2.44
CA ASP A 115 -16.05 -0.44 1.67
C ASP A 115 -16.55 0.76 2.50
N ARG A 116 -16.46 0.70 3.84
CA ARG A 116 -17.11 1.70 4.73
C ARG A 116 -16.55 3.11 4.56
N PHE A 117 -15.22 3.25 4.49
CA PHE A 117 -14.60 4.56 4.24
C PHE A 117 -14.79 5.01 2.79
N VAL A 118 -14.77 4.09 1.85
CA VAL A 118 -15.03 4.37 0.42
C VAL A 118 -16.45 4.91 0.25
N SER A 119 -17.46 4.23 0.80
CA SER A 119 -18.85 4.66 0.77
C SER A 119 -19.07 6.02 1.45
N PHE A 120 -18.40 6.25 2.59
CA PHE A 120 -18.40 7.56 3.26
C PHE A 120 -17.84 8.65 2.36
N ALA A 121 -16.67 8.42 1.78
CA ALA A 121 -15.97 9.38 0.93
C ALA A 121 -16.80 9.77 -0.31
N GLU A 122 -17.34 8.76 -1.00
CA GLU A 122 -18.21 8.97 -2.17
C GLU A 122 -19.51 9.70 -1.81
N ARG A 123 -20.13 9.35 -0.68
CA ARG A 123 -21.33 10.05 -0.23
C ARG A 123 -21.08 11.51 0.10
N VAL A 124 -19.99 11.81 0.80
CA VAL A 124 -19.58 13.19 1.07
C VAL A 124 -19.35 13.95 -0.24
N ARG A 125 -18.60 13.37 -1.16
CA ARG A 125 -18.31 13.96 -2.46
C ARG A 125 -19.58 14.23 -3.27
N ALA A 126 -20.51 13.28 -3.37
CA ALA A 126 -21.77 13.42 -4.08
C ALA A 126 -22.62 14.56 -3.52
N VAL A 127 -22.75 14.64 -2.17
CA VAL A 127 -23.50 15.73 -1.53
C VAL A 127 -22.89 17.10 -1.83
N LEU A 128 -21.55 17.20 -1.85
CA LEU A 128 -20.85 18.43 -2.17
C LEU A 128 -21.04 18.83 -3.64
N GLU A 129 -20.99 17.88 -4.56
CA GLU A 129 -21.24 18.11 -5.98
C GLU A 129 -22.69 18.56 -6.26
N GLU A 130 -23.67 17.98 -5.60
CA GLU A 130 -25.08 18.32 -5.73
C GLU A 130 -25.43 19.70 -5.13
N SER A 131 -24.87 20.01 -3.96
CA SER A 131 -25.32 21.14 -3.13
C SER A 131 -24.69 22.49 -3.49
N CYS A 132 -23.48 22.50 -4.03
CA CYS A 132 -22.64 23.71 -4.02
C CYS A 132 -22.12 24.12 -5.37
N SER A 133 -22.47 23.50 -6.47
CA SER A 133 -21.83 23.75 -7.79
C SER A 133 -20.30 23.63 -7.70
N MET A 134 -19.79 22.90 -6.69
CA MET A 134 -18.37 22.71 -6.49
C MET A 134 -17.83 21.76 -7.53
N ARG A 135 -16.72 22.13 -8.14
CA ARG A 135 -15.99 21.23 -9.03
C ARG A 135 -15.03 20.41 -8.20
N THR A 136 -15.27 19.12 -8.18
CA THR A 136 -14.27 18.14 -7.69
C THR A 136 -13.27 17.83 -8.80
N LEU A 137 -12.05 17.55 -8.39
CA LEU A 137 -11.03 17.06 -9.32
C LEU A 137 -11.36 15.64 -9.76
N PRO A 138 -11.02 15.25 -10.99
CA PRO A 138 -11.12 13.86 -11.39
C PRO A 138 -10.26 12.97 -10.48
N TRP A 139 -10.70 11.74 -10.31
CA TRP A 139 -9.91 10.76 -9.53
C TRP A 139 -8.57 10.47 -10.20
N TRP A 140 -8.57 10.34 -11.53
CA TRP A 140 -7.41 9.98 -12.33
C TRP A 140 -7.24 10.92 -13.52
N PRO A 141 -6.03 11.03 -14.10
CA PRO A 141 -5.77 11.90 -15.23
C PRO A 141 -6.56 11.45 -16.47
N SER A 142 -6.77 12.37 -17.40
CA SER A 142 -7.35 12.12 -18.74
C SER A 142 -8.72 11.43 -18.73
N GLY A 143 -9.47 11.48 -17.60
CA GLY A 143 -10.79 10.90 -17.49
C GLY A 143 -10.83 9.37 -17.28
N HIS A 144 -9.71 8.77 -16.91
CA HIS A 144 -9.69 7.36 -16.55
C HIS A 144 -10.58 7.09 -15.32
N SER A 145 -11.19 5.92 -15.30
CA SER A 145 -12.13 5.52 -14.23
C SER A 145 -11.43 5.00 -12.99
N PHE A 146 -10.33 4.26 -13.15
CA PHE A 146 -9.52 3.69 -12.06
C PHE A 146 -8.07 3.55 -12.51
N ALA A 147 -7.15 3.25 -11.58
CA ALA A 147 -5.75 3.02 -11.91
C ALA A 147 -5.37 1.55 -11.71
N VAL A 148 -4.41 1.08 -12.52
CA VAL A 148 -3.77 -0.23 -12.38
C VAL A 148 -2.28 -0.01 -12.21
N VAL A 149 -1.73 -0.53 -11.11
CA VAL A 149 -0.33 -0.38 -10.73
C VAL A 149 0.25 -1.75 -10.37
N LEU A 150 1.31 -2.14 -11.06
CA LEU A 150 1.97 -3.42 -10.83
C LEU A 150 3.29 -3.20 -10.10
N THR A 151 3.53 -3.99 -9.06
CA THR A 151 4.75 -3.93 -8.26
C THR A 151 5.27 -5.33 -7.93
N HIS A 152 6.60 -5.44 -7.79
CA HIS A 152 7.26 -6.69 -7.41
C HIS A 152 8.24 -6.46 -6.29
N ASP A 153 8.22 -7.33 -5.30
CA ASP A 153 9.25 -7.40 -4.28
C ASP A 153 10.13 -8.65 -4.55
N VAL A 154 11.40 -8.41 -4.82
CA VAL A 154 12.41 -9.46 -5.02
C VAL A 154 13.08 -9.71 -3.69
N GLU A 155 12.67 -10.76 -2.99
CA GLU A 155 13.10 -11.02 -1.60
C GLU A 155 14.45 -11.72 -1.51
N GLY A 156 14.89 -12.42 -2.57
CA GLY A 156 16.10 -13.20 -2.54
C GLY A 156 16.64 -13.64 -3.89
N PRO A 157 17.72 -14.44 -3.88
CA PRO A 157 18.37 -14.90 -5.11
C PRO A 157 17.45 -15.73 -6.02
N PHE A 158 16.46 -16.45 -5.47
CA PHE A 158 15.49 -17.18 -6.29
C PHE A 158 14.60 -16.21 -7.06
N GLY A 159 14.02 -15.22 -6.38
CA GLY A 159 13.20 -14.20 -7.04
C GLY A 159 13.98 -13.42 -8.09
N LEU A 160 15.25 -13.08 -7.80
CA LEU A 160 16.11 -12.41 -8.77
C LEU A 160 16.34 -13.26 -10.03
N ALA A 161 16.56 -14.57 -9.87
CA ALA A 161 16.78 -15.48 -10.99
C ALA A 161 15.53 -15.66 -11.86
N HIS A 162 14.34 -15.48 -11.30
CA HIS A 162 13.06 -15.66 -11.98
C HIS A 162 12.32 -14.34 -12.27
N LEU A 163 12.94 -13.19 -11.98
CA LEU A 163 12.32 -11.89 -12.23
C LEU A 163 11.93 -11.72 -13.70
N MET A 164 12.80 -12.12 -14.61
CA MET A 164 12.56 -11.96 -16.05
C MET A 164 11.38 -12.80 -16.55
N ASP A 165 11.05 -13.90 -15.89
CA ASP A 165 9.87 -14.72 -16.24
C ASP A 165 8.60 -13.90 -15.98
N VAL A 166 8.50 -13.22 -14.83
CA VAL A 166 7.37 -12.34 -14.47
C VAL A 166 7.28 -11.12 -15.40
N LEU A 167 8.41 -10.46 -15.64
CA LEU A 167 8.44 -9.27 -16.49
C LEU A 167 8.17 -9.58 -17.97
N THR A 168 8.41 -10.80 -18.42
CA THR A 168 8.05 -11.24 -19.78
C THR A 168 6.55 -11.29 -19.94
N VAL A 169 5.83 -11.86 -18.97
CA VAL A 169 4.37 -11.89 -18.96
C VAL A 169 3.79 -10.47 -19.02
N GLU A 170 4.35 -9.54 -18.25
CA GLU A 170 3.91 -8.13 -18.28
C GLU A 170 4.17 -7.48 -19.63
N ARG A 171 5.36 -7.69 -20.21
CA ARG A 171 5.70 -7.13 -21.53
C ARG A 171 4.75 -7.61 -22.61
N GLU A 172 4.44 -8.91 -22.62
CA GLU A 172 3.53 -9.54 -23.57
C GLU A 172 2.10 -8.99 -23.44
N ALA A 173 1.66 -8.71 -22.19
CA ALA A 173 0.38 -8.07 -21.91
C ALA A 173 0.40 -6.53 -22.08
N GLY A 174 1.54 -5.92 -22.42
CA GLY A 174 1.68 -4.48 -22.63
C GLY A 174 1.86 -3.65 -21.36
N PHE A 175 2.17 -4.30 -20.23
CA PHE A 175 2.37 -3.63 -18.93
C PHE A 175 3.83 -3.36 -18.60
N ARG A 176 4.03 -2.48 -17.63
CA ARG A 176 5.29 -2.22 -16.94
C ARG A 176 5.01 -2.09 -15.44
N SER A 177 6.00 -2.41 -14.63
CA SER A 177 5.89 -2.43 -13.18
C SER A 177 7.03 -1.71 -12.49
N SER A 178 6.93 -1.55 -11.18
CA SER A 178 8.03 -1.19 -10.31
C SER A 178 8.60 -2.44 -9.64
N VAL A 179 9.92 -2.57 -9.67
CA VAL A 179 10.65 -3.69 -9.07
C VAL A 179 11.42 -3.19 -7.86
N SER A 180 11.06 -3.70 -6.70
CA SER A 180 11.69 -3.38 -5.41
C SER A 180 12.73 -4.44 -5.06
N PHE A 181 14.00 -4.03 -4.92
CA PHE A 181 15.10 -4.91 -4.52
C PHE A 181 15.53 -4.65 -3.08
N VAL A 182 15.96 -5.70 -2.38
CA VAL A 182 16.52 -5.59 -1.02
C VAL A 182 17.91 -4.98 -1.06
N GLY A 183 18.17 -3.97 -0.24
CA GLY A 183 19.37 -3.14 -0.31
C GLY A 183 20.71 -3.85 -0.04
N ASP A 184 20.71 -4.90 0.81
CA ASP A 184 21.93 -5.59 1.29
C ASP A 184 21.65 -7.08 1.61
N ALA A 185 20.93 -7.79 0.74
CA ALA A 185 20.67 -9.22 0.91
C ALA A 185 21.31 -10.09 -0.18
N TYR A 186 21.47 -9.55 -1.35
CA TYR A 186 22.07 -10.19 -2.54
C TYR A 186 22.56 -9.11 -3.50
N ASP A 187 23.43 -9.50 -4.41
CA ASP A 187 23.94 -8.58 -5.43
C ASP A 187 22.91 -8.38 -6.54
N VAL A 188 22.60 -7.11 -6.84
CA VAL A 188 21.79 -6.70 -7.98
C VAL A 188 22.69 -6.12 -9.03
N PRO A 189 22.83 -6.76 -10.21
CA PRO A 189 23.75 -6.26 -11.24
C PRO A 189 23.33 -4.88 -11.78
N ASP A 190 24.28 -3.94 -11.88
CA ASP A 190 24.02 -2.64 -12.48
C ASP A 190 23.52 -2.72 -13.93
N SER A 191 23.93 -3.77 -14.66
CA SER A 191 23.41 -4.04 -16.01
C SER A 191 21.92 -4.30 -16.02
N LEU A 192 21.42 -5.10 -15.05
CA LEU A 192 20.00 -5.37 -14.90
C LEU A 192 19.21 -4.09 -14.58
N LEU A 193 19.70 -3.27 -13.65
CA LEU A 193 19.03 -2.01 -13.31
C LEU A 193 18.96 -1.04 -14.51
N ARG A 194 20.02 -1.00 -15.36
CA ARG A 194 19.99 -0.20 -16.58
C ARG A 194 19.02 -0.75 -17.63
N GLU A 195 19.01 -2.06 -17.81
CA GLU A 195 18.10 -2.75 -18.73
C GLU A 195 16.64 -2.49 -18.36
N LEU A 196 16.27 -2.74 -17.10
CA LEU A 196 14.92 -2.50 -16.61
C LEU A 196 14.46 -1.06 -16.86
N ARG A 197 15.30 -0.07 -16.52
CA ARG A 197 14.96 1.34 -16.79
C ARG A 197 14.84 1.65 -18.28
N ALA A 198 15.71 1.10 -19.10
CA ALA A 198 15.66 1.30 -20.55
C ALA A 198 14.38 0.73 -21.18
N GLU A 199 13.82 -0.31 -20.58
CA GLU A 199 12.56 -0.92 -20.99
C GLU A 199 11.31 -0.26 -20.35
N GLY A 200 11.51 0.77 -19.50
CA GLY A 200 10.42 1.53 -18.90
C GLY A 200 9.93 1.00 -17.54
N PHE A 201 10.60 0.02 -16.95
CA PHE A 201 10.34 -0.41 -15.58
C PHE A 201 10.87 0.60 -14.57
N GLU A 202 10.27 0.63 -13.38
CA GLU A 202 10.73 1.45 -12.27
C GLU A 202 11.51 0.61 -11.25
N ILE A 203 12.51 1.21 -10.61
CA ILE A 203 13.29 0.59 -9.55
C ILE A 203 12.89 1.21 -8.22
N ALA A 204 12.67 0.36 -7.22
CA ALA A 204 12.39 0.79 -5.84
C ALA A 204 13.27 0.01 -4.84
N LEU A 205 13.28 0.48 -3.59
CA LEU A 205 14.02 -0.16 -2.50
C LEU A 205 13.07 -0.97 -1.61
N HIS A 206 13.41 -2.25 -1.38
CA HIS A 206 12.68 -3.13 -0.47
C HIS A 206 13.41 -3.28 0.88
N GLY A 207 13.51 -2.18 1.62
CA GLY A 207 14.24 -2.13 2.88
C GLY A 207 15.76 -2.36 2.75
N TRP A 208 16.45 -2.39 3.91
CA TRP A 208 17.90 -2.63 3.93
C TRP A 208 18.24 -4.12 3.86
N ARG A 209 17.65 -4.90 4.79
CA ARG A 209 17.81 -6.36 4.84
C ARG A 209 16.45 -6.98 5.10
N HIS A 210 16.10 -8.01 4.38
CA HIS A 210 14.81 -8.69 4.54
C HIS A 210 14.78 -9.56 5.84
N ASP A 211 15.18 -8.94 6.96
CA ASP A 211 15.28 -9.55 8.29
C ASP A 211 14.12 -9.16 9.24
N GLY A 212 13.19 -8.29 8.79
CA GLY A 212 12.05 -7.80 9.57
C GLY A 212 12.43 -6.81 10.67
N ARG A 213 13.62 -6.21 10.62
CA ARG A 213 14.16 -5.40 11.72
C ARG A 213 14.29 -3.92 11.42
N ASP A 214 14.08 -3.47 10.18
CA ASP A 214 14.26 -2.06 9.81
C ASP A 214 13.46 -1.13 10.72
N PHE A 215 12.23 -1.51 11.07
CA PHE A 215 11.36 -0.75 11.97
C PHE A 215 11.25 -1.32 13.40
N SER A 216 12.18 -2.17 13.81
CA SER A 216 12.14 -2.78 15.16
C SER A 216 12.48 -1.80 16.29
N SER A 217 13.26 -0.75 16.00
CA SER A 217 13.55 0.36 16.89
C SER A 217 14.06 1.58 16.11
N GLY A 218 13.79 2.79 16.61
CA GLY A 218 14.29 4.03 16.00
C GLY A 218 15.82 4.06 15.91
N SER A 219 16.53 3.50 16.89
CA SER A 219 18.00 3.43 16.86
C SER A 219 18.51 2.59 15.69
N LEU A 220 17.89 1.42 15.43
CA LEU A 220 18.30 0.56 14.31
C LEU A 220 17.89 1.17 12.96
N PHE A 221 16.70 1.78 12.89
CA PHE A 221 16.27 2.51 11.70
C PHE A 221 17.28 3.61 11.35
N ASN A 222 17.63 4.49 12.32
CA ASN A 222 18.60 5.57 12.13
C ASN A 222 20.00 5.08 11.77
N GLN A 223 20.39 3.89 12.24
CA GLN A 223 21.65 3.27 11.84
C GLN A 223 21.64 2.79 10.38
N ARG A 224 20.50 2.30 9.87
CA ARG A 224 20.34 1.78 8.51
C ARG A 224 20.00 2.88 7.49
N LEU A 225 19.33 3.92 7.91
CA LEU A 225 18.82 5.01 7.07
C LEU A 225 19.86 5.61 6.12
N PRO A 226 21.09 5.98 6.54
CA PRO A 226 22.07 6.54 5.60
C PRO A 226 22.43 5.59 4.46
N ARG A 227 22.43 4.27 4.72
CA ARG A 227 22.69 3.24 3.72
C ARG A 227 21.50 3.05 2.78
N MET A 228 20.27 3.08 3.32
CA MET A 228 19.05 3.04 2.49
C MET A 228 19.00 4.24 1.55
N ASN A 229 19.22 5.45 2.05
CA ASN A 229 19.23 6.67 1.24
C ASN A 229 20.40 6.68 0.22
N GLN A 230 21.56 6.11 0.58
CA GLN A 230 22.65 5.91 -0.38
C GLN A 230 22.21 4.95 -1.51
N ARG A 231 21.58 3.84 -1.18
CA ARG A 231 21.12 2.84 -2.15
C ARG A 231 20.03 3.40 -3.07
N LEU A 232 19.08 4.18 -2.52
CA LEU A 232 18.07 4.89 -3.31
C LEU A 232 18.74 5.78 -4.38
N ARG A 233 19.77 6.54 -4.02
CA ARG A 233 20.51 7.38 -4.97
C ARG A 233 21.30 6.57 -6.00
N GLU A 234 22.03 5.54 -5.57
CA GLU A 234 22.80 4.65 -6.45
C GLU A 234 21.91 3.97 -7.49
N TRP A 235 20.76 3.50 -7.06
CA TRP A 235 19.78 2.84 -7.92
C TRP A 235 18.85 3.80 -8.64
N GLN A 236 18.94 5.11 -8.42
CA GLN A 236 18.00 6.11 -8.93
C GLN A 236 16.55 5.69 -8.64
N ALA A 237 16.34 5.11 -7.48
CA ALA A 237 15.05 4.62 -7.01
C ALA A 237 14.29 5.76 -6.33
N LEU A 238 13.01 5.92 -6.68
CA LEU A 238 12.15 6.97 -6.15
C LEU A 238 11.19 6.47 -5.08
N GLY A 239 11.09 5.16 -4.91
CA GLY A 239 10.11 4.53 -4.06
C GLY A 239 10.69 3.55 -3.06
N PHE A 240 9.84 3.26 -2.07
CA PHE A 240 10.15 2.33 -1.00
C PHE A 240 8.96 1.40 -0.72
N ARG A 241 9.26 0.15 -0.38
CA ARG A 241 8.34 -0.77 0.28
C ARG A 241 9.08 -1.47 1.40
N SER A 242 8.47 -1.47 2.58
CA SER A 242 9.06 -2.11 3.74
C SER A 242 8.90 -3.63 3.69
N PRO A 243 9.97 -4.39 3.97
CA PRO A 243 9.85 -5.83 4.18
C PRO A 243 8.80 -6.17 5.23
N MET A 244 7.93 -7.15 4.91
CA MET A 244 6.86 -7.60 5.81
C MET A 244 5.90 -6.47 6.21
N THR A 245 5.81 -5.41 5.41
CA THR A 245 4.98 -4.23 5.68
C THR A 245 5.16 -3.62 7.08
N HIS A 246 6.32 -3.88 7.71
CA HIS A 246 6.67 -3.19 8.95
C HIS A 246 6.90 -1.71 8.66
N ARG A 247 6.18 -0.83 9.34
CA ARG A 247 6.14 0.58 9.01
C ARG A 247 6.11 1.48 10.24
N ASN A 248 6.59 2.68 10.08
CA ASN A 248 6.43 3.77 11.04
C ASN A 248 6.36 5.07 10.25
N PRO A 249 5.20 5.72 10.14
CA PRO A 249 5.00 6.87 9.27
C PRO A 249 5.90 8.07 9.64
N VAL A 250 6.33 8.19 10.90
CA VAL A 250 7.22 9.26 11.35
C VAL A 250 8.66 9.01 10.88
N TRP A 251 9.18 7.80 11.11
CA TRP A 251 10.56 7.50 10.73
C TRP A 251 10.75 7.49 9.21
N MET A 252 9.74 7.04 8.48
CA MET A 252 9.77 6.99 7.02
C MET A 252 9.92 8.36 6.37
N GLN A 253 9.63 9.45 7.10
CA GLN A 253 9.85 10.82 6.59
C GLN A 253 11.33 11.13 6.32
N ASP A 254 12.25 10.38 6.88
CA ASP A 254 13.70 10.57 6.68
C ASP A 254 14.24 9.78 5.46
N LEU A 255 13.42 8.97 4.79
CA LEU A 255 13.78 8.29 3.53
C LEU A 255 13.76 9.28 2.36
N ASP A 256 14.75 9.19 1.46
CA ASP A 256 14.85 10.01 0.24
C ASP A 256 13.93 9.45 -0.88
N VAL A 257 12.62 9.43 -0.65
CA VAL A 257 11.64 8.86 -1.58
C VAL A 257 10.53 9.85 -1.94
N THR A 258 9.90 9.63 -3.09
CA THR A 258 8.71 10.37 -3.54
C THR A 258 7.42 9.59 -3.31
N TRP A 259 7.53 8.26 -3.19
CA TRP A 259 6.40 7.40 -2.84
C TRP A 259 6.81 6.25 -1.91
N ASP A 260 5.84 5.79 -1.14
CA ASP A 260 5.89 4.56 -0.35
C ASP A 260 4.67 3.68 -0.68
N SER A 261 4.80 2.39 -0.51
CA SER A 261 3.72 1.43 -0.62
C SER A 261 3.85 0.33 0.45
N SER A 262 4.02 0.77 1.70
CA SER A 262 4.12 -0.13 2.86
C SER A 262 2.80 -0.25 3.62
N PHE A 263 1.81 0.57 3.30
CA PHE A 263 0.46 0.48 3.82
C PHE A 263 -0.47 -0.24 2.83
N PHE A 264 -1.65 -0.60 3.29
CA PHE A 264 -2.68 -1.30 2.52
C PHE A 264 -4.07 -0.83 2.94
N ASP A 265 -5.05 -1.03 2.08
CA ASP A 265 -6.42 -0.67 2.41
C ASP A 265 -7.00 -1.54 3.53
N THR A 266 -6.85 -2.85 3.45
CA THR A 266 -7.23 -3.83 4.47
C THR A 266 -6.46 -5.14 4.29
N ASP A 267 -5.76 -5.60 5.32
CA ASP A 267 -5.15 -6.93 5.32
C ASP A 267 -5.02 -7.50 6.75
N PRO A 268 -5.78 -8.56 7.09
CA PRO A 268 -5.68 -9.25 8.37
C PRO A 268 -4.51 -10.23 8.45
N TYR A 269 -3.89 -10.56 7.31
CA TYR A 269 -2.84 -11.59 7.22
C TYR A 269 -1.43 -11.03 7.35
N GLU A 270 -1.29 -9.72 7.25
CA GLU A 270 -0.01 -9.05 7.42
C GLU A 270 0.53 -9.14 8.85
N PRO A 271 1.86 -9.10 9.04
CA PRO A 271 2.46 -9.12 10.38
C PRO A 271 1.94 -8.01 11.30
N ILE A 272 1.63 -6.83 10.78
CA ILE A 272 0.90 -5.77 11.48
C ILE A 272 -0.44 -5.64 10.75
N PRO A 273 -1.47 -6.42 11.17
CA PRO A 273 -2.77 -6.41 10.50
C PRO A 273 -3.48 -5.09 10.70
N GLY A 274 -4.33 -4.70 9.75
CA GLY A 274 -5.08 -3.44 9.80
C GLY A 274 -5.40 -2.94 8.42
N GLY A 275 -5.19 -1.66 8.22
CA GLY A 275 -5.36 -1.00 6.93
C GLY A 275 -5.82 0.44 7.05
N VAL A 276 -5.51 1.22 6.03
CA VAL A 276 -5.87 2.64 5.93
C VAL A 276 -7.28 2.87 5.37
N MET A 277 -8.00 1.81 5.04
CA MET A 277 -9.35 1.82 4.45
C MET A 277 -9.47 2.66 3.15
N SER A 278 -8.41 3.34 2.73
CA SER A 278 -8.39 4.12 1.51
C SER A 278 -7.97 3.25 0.34
N VAL A 279 -8.74 3.32 -0.74
CA VAL A 279 -8.39 2.71 -2.03
C VAL A 279 -7.73 3.72 -2.97
N TRP A 280 -7.49 4.93 -2.51
CA TRP A 280 -6.85 6.01 -3.24
C TRP A 280 -5.53 6.39 -2.58
N PRO A 281 -4.54 6.82 -3.39
CA PRO A 281 -3.28 7.34 -2.86
C PRO A 281 -3.49 8.68 -2.14
N TYR A 282 -2.62 9.00 -1.20
CA TYR A 282 -2.66 10.25 -0.45
C TYR A 282 -1.26 10.72 -0.07
N MET A 283 -1.11 12.02 0.23
CA MET A 283 0.16 12.53 0.73
C MET A 283 0.34 12.21 2.21
N MET A 284 1.45 11.58 2.54
CA MET A 284 1.91 11.33 3.90
C MET A 284 3.21 12.10 4.16
N GLY A 285 3.09 13.34 4.61
CA GLY A 285 4.23 14.23 4.77
C GLY A 285 4.91 14.52 3.43
N ARG A 286 6.15 14.04 3.25
CA ARG A 286 7.01 14.32 2.10
C ARG A 286 6.74 13.47 0.86
N PHE A 287 6.07 12.36 0.99
CA PHE A 287 5.87 11.38 -0.08
C PHE A 287 4.39 11.02 -0.27
N ALA A 288 4.06 10.48 -1.41
CA ALA A 288 2.76 9.87 -1.64
C ALA A 288 2.76 8.43 -1.09
N GLU A 289 1.79 8.14 -0.24
CA GLU A 289 1.47 6.77 0.13
C GLU A 289 0.55 6.15 -0.91
N LEU A 290 0.96 5.03 -1.44
CA LEU A 290 0.23 4.22 -2.41
C LEU A 290 -0.17 2.89 -1.74
N PRO A 291 -1.31 2.84 -1.04
CA PRO A 291 -1.71 1.62 -0.37
C PRO A 291 -1.84 0.48 -1.38
N TYR A 292 -1.24 -0.68 -1.12
CA TYR A 292 -1.60 -1.81 -1.93
C TYR A 292 -3.03 -2.23 -1.59
N THR A 293 -3.83 -2.46 -2.61
CA THR A 293 -5.26 -2.69 -2.49
C THR A 293 -5.66 -4.10 -2.88
N LEU A 294 -4.85 -4.76 -3.71
CA LEU A 294 -5.07 -6.17 -4.01
C LEU A 294 -4.28 -7.04 -3.02
N PRO A 295 -4.86 -8.13 -2.50
CA PRO A 295 -4.13 -9.05 -1.61
C PRO A 295 -2.80 -9.49 -2.22
N GLN A 296 -1.75 -9.56 -1.43
CA GLN A 296 -0.46 -10.02 -1.92
C GLN A 296 -0.51 -11.49 -2.35
N ASP A 297 0.26 -11.84 -3.39
CA ASP A 297 0.33 -13.21 -3.92
C ASP A 297 0.74 -14.23 -2.85
N HIS A 298 1.68 -13.91 -1.96
CA HIS A 298 2.07 -14.81 -0.89
C HIS A 298 0.92 -15.11 0.08
N THR A 299 0.02 -14.16 0.31
CA THR A 299 -1.19 -14.37 1.12
C THR A 299 -2.14 -15.31 0.40
N LEU A 300 -2.38 -15.08 -0.89
CA LEU A 300 -3.26 -15.95 -1.67
C LEU A 300 -2.69 -17.36 -1.80
N ILE A 301 -1.43 -17.50 -2.21
CA ILE A 301 -0.80 -18.80 -2.53
C ILE A 301 -0.43 -19.56 -1.27
N GLU A 302 0.34 -18.92 -0.36
CA GLU A 302 0.97 -19.62 0.77
C GLU A 302 0.05 -19.71 2.00
N THR A 303 -0.82 -18.72 2.19
CA THR A 303 -1.68 -18.68 3.37
C THR A 303 -3.07 -19.27 3.07
N LEU A 304 -3.70 -18.87 1.99
CA LEU A 304 -5.06 -19.28 1.62
C LEU A 304 -5.08 -20.50 0.70
N GLY A 305 -3.99 -20.75 -0.05
CA GLY A 305 -3.90 -21.90 -0.99
C GLY A 305 -4.68 -21.69 -2.27
N GLU A 306 -4.92 -20.43 -2.65
CA GLU A 306 -5.61 -20.08 -3.90
C GLU A 306 -4.81 -20.54 -5.12
N THR A 307 -5.53 -20.88 -6.17
CA THR A 307 -4.96 -21.39 -7.42
C THR A 307 -5.43 -20.61 -8.65
N SER A 308 -6.28 -19.60 -8.44
CA SER A 308 -6.83 -18.74 -9.49
C SER A 308 -6.83 -17.29 -9.03
N PRO A 309 -6.90 -16.30 -9.94
CA PRO A 309 -6.91 -14.89 -9.60
C PRO A 309 -8.28 -14.39 -9.10
N ARG A 310 -9.22 -15.25 -8.76
CA ARG A 310 -10.60 -14.91 -8.42
C ARG A 310 -10.71 -13.77 -7.40
N LEU A 311 -9.96 -13.82 -6.30
CA LEU A 311 -10.00 -12.77 -5.26
C LEU A 311 -9.43 -11.45 -5.77
N TRP A 312 -8.40 -11.47 -6.61
CA TRP A 312 -7.91 -10.27 -7.27
C TRP A 312 -8.95 -9.65 -8.20
N LEU A 313 -9.65 -10.50 -8.99
CA LEU A 313 -10.66 -10.04 -9.94
C LEU A 313 -11.89 -9.47 -9.24
N GLU A 314 -12.40 -10.13 -8.18
CA GLU A 314 -13.49 -9.63 -7.36
C GLU A 314 -13.16 -8.24 -6.78
N LYS A 315 -11.95 -8.07 -6.27
CA LYS A 315 -11.52 -6.78 -5.71
C LYS A 315 -11.21 -5.75 -6.80
N LEU A 316 -10.70 -6.16 -7.95
CA LEU A 316 -10.52 -5.29 -9.12
C LEU A 316 -11.85 -4.68 -9.59
N ASP A 317 -12.92 -5.48 -9.64
CA ASP A 317 -14.25 -5.00 -10.01
C ASP A 317 -14.77 -3.95 -9.00
N PHE A 318 -14.56 -4.18 -7.70
CA PHE A 318 -14.86 -3.18 -6.68
C PHE A 318 -14.04 -1.89 -6.86
N LEU A 319 -12.73 -2.01 -7.06
CA LEU A 319 -11.86 -0.84 -7.26
C LEU A 319 -12.21 -0.06 -8.52
N ALA A 320 -12.56 -0.73 -9.62
CA ALA A 320 -13.01 -0.10 -10.85
C ALA A 320 -14.34 0.65 -10.66
N ALA A 321 -15.28 0.08 -9.92
CA ALA A 321 -16.57 0.71 -9.62
C ALA A 321 -16.45 1.95 -8.73
N HIS A 322 -15.43 1.99 -7.85
CA HIS A 322 -15.22 3.04 -6.85
C HIS A 322 -14.01 3.95 -7.15
N HIS A 323 -13.59 4.02 -8.41
CA HIS A 323 -12.47 4.86 -8.82
C HIS A 323 -11.17 4.60 -8.05
N GLY A 324 -10.96 3.39 -7.55
CA GLY A 324 -9.80 3.03 -6.76
C GLY A 324 -8.53 2.84 -7.56
N MET A 325 -7.43 2.64 -6.86
CA MET A 325 -6.15 2.20 -7.41
C MET A 325 -6.02 0.69 -7.20
N ALA A 326 -6.03 -0.09 -8.27
CA ALA A 326 -5.73 -1.52 -8.22
C ALA A 326 -4.21 -1.70 -8.20
N LEU A 327 -3.61 -1.63 -7.03
CA LEU A 327 -2.19 -1.90 -6.83
C LEU A 327 -2.00 -3.32 -6.34
N VAL A 328 -1.32 -4.14 -7.14
CA VAL A 328 -0.95 -5.51 -6.81
C VAL A 328 0.55 -5.60 -6.52
N ASN A 329 0.90 -6.40 -5.52
CA ASN A 329 2.28 -6.78 -5.24
C ASN A 329 2.46 -8.28 -5.47
N VAL A 330 3.33 -8.62 -6.40
CA VAL A 330 3.64 -10.00 -6.80
C VAL A 330 5.13 -10.26 -6.59
N HIS A 331 5.44 -11.38 -5.95
CA HIS A 331 6.82 -11.75 -5.67
C HIS A 331 7.26 -12.88 -6.62
N PRO A 332 8.29 -12.67 -7.44
CA PRO A 332 8.88 -13.76 -8.23
C PRO A 332 9.26 -14.98 -7.38
N ASP A 333 9.59 -14.72 -6.10
CA ASP A 333 9.89 -15.75 -5.09
C ASP A 333 8.73 -16.73 -4.83
N TYR A 334 7.47 -16.33 -5.06
CA TYR A 334 6.29 -17.15 -4.82
C TYR A 334 5.59 -17.60 -6.12
N VAL A 335 5.28 -16.66 -7.03
CA VAL A 335 4.52 -16.99 -8.24
C VAL A 335 5.30 -17.88 -9.22
N CYS A 336 6.63 -17.78 -9.28
CA CYS A 336 7.44 -18.65 -10.13
C CYS A 336 7.66 -20.06 -9.56
N ARG A 337 7.09 -20.34 -8.37
CA ARG A 337 7.13 -21.69 -7.79
C ARG A 337 5.88 -22.49 -8.16
N ASN A 338 6.08 -23.75 -8.46
CA ASN A 338 5.00 -24.73 -8.65
C ASN A 338 3.96 -24.32 -9.74
N GLY A 339 4.39 -23.59 -10.77
CA GLY A 339 3.53 -23.20 -11.89
C GLY A 339 2.47 -22.13 -11.55
N ARG A 340 2.69 -21.34 -10.51
CA ARG A 340 1.74 -20.29 -10.08
C ARG A 340 1.80 -19.01 -10.94
N LEU A 341 2.77 -18.88 -11.81
CA LEU A 341 2.88 -17.73 -12.72
C LEU A 341 1.63 -17.60 -13.61
N SER A 342 1.02 -18.71 -14.00
CA SER A 342 -0.22 -18.70 -14.79
C SER A 342 -1.40 -17.99 -14.11
N MET A 343 -1.43 -17.95 -12.78
CA MET A 343 -2.45 -17.18 -12.04
C MET A 343 -2.26 -15.67 -12.25
N TYR A 344 -1.03 -15.22 -12.36
CA TYR A 344 -0.71 -13.81 -12.65
C TYR A 344 -0.96 -13.48 -14.13
N GLU A 345 -0.61 -14.39 -15.04
CA GLU A 345 -0.93 -14.28 -16.48
C GLU A 345 -2.44 -14.10 -16.70
N GLU A 346 -3.26 -14.98 -16.12
CA GLU A 346 -4.73 -14.91 -16.19
C GLU A 346 -5.26 -13.58 -15.60
N PHE A 347 -4.70 -13.11 -14.48
CA PHE A 347 -5.06 -11.81 -13.93
C PHE A 347 -4.77 -10.67 -14.90
N LEU A 348 -3.58 -10.62 -15.50
CA LEU A 348 -3.22 -9.57 -16.45
C LEU A 348 -4.07 -9.62 -17.71
N GLU A 349 -4.36 -10.81 -18.25
CA GLU A 349 -5.26 -10.98 -19.38
C GLU A 349 -6.64 -10.36 -19.07
N GLU A 350 -7.21 -10.70 -17.92
CA GLU A 350 -8.49 -10.14 -17.47
C GLU A 350 -8.43 -8.62 -17.27
N VAL A 351 -7.33 -8.06 -16.80
CA VAL A 351 -7.14 -6.62 -16.73
C VAL A 351 -7.19 -5.98 -18.13
N THR A 352 -6.58 -6.59 -19.15
CA THR A 352 -6.59 -6.04 -20.52
C THR A 352 -7.99 -5.96 -21.13
N HIS A 353 -8.91 -6.80 -20.66
CA HIS A 353 -10.32 -6.77 -21.09
C HIS A 353 -11.16 -5.69 -20.41
N ARG A 354 -10.64 -5.00 -19.38
CA ARG A 354 -11.32 -3.90 -18.70
C ARG A 354 -11.13 -2.60 -19.48
N ALA A 355 -12.15 -1.75 -19.53
CA ALA A 355 -12.06 -0.43 -20.10
C ALA A 355 -11.82 0.66 -19.03
N GLY A 356 -11.19 1.74 -19.43
CA GLY A 356 -11.13 2.95 -18.60
C GLY A 356 -10.05 2.95 -17.51
N TYR A 357 -9.18 1.97 -17.43
CA TYR A 357 -8.06 2.00 -16.49
C TYR A 357 -6.92 2.91 -16.99
N TRP A 358 -6.23 3.51 -16.04
CA TRP A 358 -4.94 4.14 -16.23
C TRP A 358 -3.84 3.18 -15.76
N HIS A 359 -3.13 2.56 -16.70
CA HIS A 359 -1.91 1.85 -16.34
C HIS A 359 -0.82 2.84 -16.02
N ALA A 360 -0.30 2.81 -14.80
CA ALA A 360 0.68 3.76 -14.30
C ALA A 360 1.77 3.06 -13.49
N LEU A 361 2.95 3.65 -13.50
CA LEU A 361 3.99 3.30 -12.53
C LEU A 361 3.74 4.04 -11.22
N PRO A 362 4.23 3.53 -10.08
CA PRO A 362 4.12 4.21 -8.79
C PRO A 362 4.57 5.68 -8.83
N ARG A 363 5.65 6.03 -9.54
CA ARG A 363 6.12 7.41 -9.70
C ARG A 363 5.09 8.31 -10.39
N ASP A 364 4.34 7.78 -11.35
CA ASP A 364 3.34 8.54 -12.09
C ASP A 364 2.13 8.82 -11.20
N VAL A 365 1.71 7.82 -10.43
CA VAL A 365 0.66 7.96 -9.41
C VAL A 365 1.09 8.95 -8.32
N ALA A 366 2.34 8.88 -7.86
CA ALA A 366 2.85 9.82 -6.87
C ALA A 366 2.84 11.27 -7.38
N SER A 367 3.26 11.48 -8.63
CA SER A 367 3.23 12.81 -9.27
C SER A 367 1.80 13.34 -9.38
N TRP A 368 0.87 12.50 -9.85
CA TRP A 368 -0.55 12.84 -9.91
C TRP A 368 -1.14 13.17 -8.52
N THR A 369 -0.78 12.37 -7.53
CA THR A 369 -1.24 12.59 -6.14
C THR A 369 -0.73 13.92 -5.60
N LEU A 370 0.54 14.26 -5.83
CA LEU A 370 1.14 15.52 -5.42
C LEU A 370 0.46 16.72 -6.08
N GLU A 371 0.22 16.67 -7.40
CA GLU A 371 -0.49 17.71 -8.14
C GLU A 371 -1.91 17.88 -7.61
N ARG A 372 -2.63 16.79 -7.42
CA ARG A 372 -3.99 16.78 -6.91
C ARG A 372 -4.08 17.27 -5.46
N TRP A 373 -3.08 17.00 -4.64
CA TRP A 373 -3.03 17.40 -3.23
C TRP A 373 -2.61 18.87 -3.06
N GLY A 374 -1.71 19.35 -3.90
CA GLY A 374 -1.18 20.72 -3.87
C GLY A 374 -2.07 21.76 -4.55
N SER A 375 -3.07 21.30 -5.30
CA SER A 375 -4.02 22.17 -5.99
C SER A 375 -5.21 22.49 -5.12
#